data_8620c2b9db419115f03906b3e3fe63c9
#
_entry.id   8620c2b9db419115f03906b3e3fe63c9
#
_cell.length_a   1.000
_cell.length_b   1.000
_cell.length_c   1.000
_cell.angle_alpha   90.00
_cell.angle_beta   90.00
_cell.angle_gamma   90.00
#
_symmetry.space_group_name_H-M   'P 1'
#
loop_
_entity.id
_entity.type
_entity.pdbx_description
1 polymer ?
#
loop_
_entity_poly.entity_id
_entity_poly.type
_entity_poly.pdbx_seq_one_letter_code
_entity_poly.pdbx_strand_id
1 'polypeptide(L)'
;DILGPDYDIDTHFTPGYRVWRQRVAYVPDGDFFKSIKAGHVSVLTDEIETFTESGVRLKSGAVLEADIVVVATGFNMNVLGDINFSIDEEPLVLSDTVTYRGMMFTGVPNLLWVFGYFRGSWTVRADLLSDFVCRLLTHMDSKDARRVDVKLRPEDEGMELLPWQDPEDFNPGYLTRAMPFLPKSGAKPEWHHSQ
;
A
#
# COMPACT_ATOMS: atom_id res chain seq x y z
N ASP A 1 3.17 3.27 -29.93
CA ASP A 1 3.20 2.85 -31.35
C ASP A 1 2.22 1.73 -31.72
N ILE A 2 1.77 0.90 -30.76
CA ILE A 2 0.84 -0.24 -31.06
C ILE A 2 -0.53 0.26 -31.51
N LEU A 3 -1.07 1.28 -30.85
CA LEU A 3 -2.43 1.79 -31.09
C LEU A 3 -2.54 2.65 -32.35
N GLY A 4 -1.42 3.19 -32.84
CA GLY A 4 -1.39 4.08 -34.00
C GLY A 4 -1.60 5.56 -33.64
N PRO A 5 -1.41 6.45 -34.64
CA PRO A 5 -1.41 7.89 -34.41
C PRO A 5 -2.80 8.49 -34.14
N ASP A 6 -3.85 7.82 -34.55
CA ASP A 6 -5.22 8.33 -34.44
C ASP A 6 -5.93 7.94 -33.13
N TYR A 7 -5.27 7.17 -32.27
CA TYR A 7 -5.83 6.77 -30.98
C TYR A 7 -5.64 7.89 -29.94
N ASP A 8 -6.69 8.22 -29.19
CA ASP A 8 -6.65 9.27 -28.17
C ASP A 8 -5.91 8.78 -26.89
N ILE A 9 -4.59 8.79 -26.97
CA ILE A 9 -3.70 8.42 -25.86
C ILE A 9 -3.87 9.39 -24.68
N ASP A 10 -4.06 10.67 -24.96
CA ASP A 10 -4.08 11.71 -23.93
C ASP A 10 -5.28 11.53 -23.00
N THR A 11 -6.45 11.25 -23.54
CA THR A 11 -7.64 10.99 -22.72
C THR A 11 -7.56 9.68 -21.96
N HIS A 12 -7.05 8.61 -22.58
CA HIS A 12 -7.19 7.27 -22.02
C HIS A 12 -5.99 6.78 -21.23
N PHE A 13 -4.78 7.29 -21.52
CA PHE A 13 -3.53 6.75 -20.97
C PHE A 13 -2.56 7.81 -20.43
N THR A 14 -2.99 9.06 -20.33
CA THR A 14 -2.17 10.13 -19.73
C THR A 14 -2.77 10.57 -18.40
N PRO A 15 -2.40 9.91 -17.29
CA PRO A 15 -2.92 10.26 -15.97
C PRO A 15 -2.38 11.62 -15.50
N GLY A 16 -3.19 12.35 -14.71
CA GLY A 16 -2.81 13.64 -14.14
C GLY A 16 -1.78 13.57 -13.00
N TYR A 17 -1.11 12.42 -12.81
CA TYR A 17 -0.11 12.22 -11.77
C TYR A 17 1.19 11.65 -12.32
N ARG A 18 2.29 11.90 -11.60
CA ARG A 18 3.62 11.41 -11.95
C ARG A 18 3.68 9.88 -11.92
N VAL A 19 4.41 9.28 -12.86
CA VAL A 19 4.73 7.84 -12.85
C VAL A 19 5.27 7.43 -11.47
N TRP A 20 4.87 6.29 -10.98
CA TRP A 20 5.18 5.74 -9.66
C TRP A 20 4.53 6.44 -8.45
N ARG A 21 3.74 7.50 -8.65
CA ARG A 21 2.91 8.04 -7.57
C ARG A 21 1.73 7.11 -7.24
N GLN A 22 1.27 6.36 -8.22
CA GLN A 22 0.28 5.29 -8.10
C GLN A 22 0.89 3.95 -8.50
N ARG A 23 0.16 2.86 -8.34
CA ARG A 23 0.58 1.56 -8.85
C ARG A 23 0.69 1.58 -10.36
N VAL A 24 1.81 1.09 -10.86
CA VAL A 24 2.01 0.89 -12.31
C VAL A 24 1.55 -0.52 -12.65
N ALA A 25 0.64 -0.62 -13.61
CA ALA A 25 0.23 -1.89 -14.19
C ALA A 25 1.18 -2.25 -15.34
N TYR A 26 1.77 -3.45 -15.27
CA TYR A 26 2.60 -3.98 -16.34
C TYR A 26 1.73 -4.79 -17.29
N VAL A 27 1.91 -4.54 -18.58
CA VAL A 27 1.26 -5.29 -19.65
C VAL A 27 2.37 -5.98 -20.47
N PRO A 28 2.85 -7.16 -20.04
CA PRO A 28 3.84 -7.92 -20.80
C PRO A 28 3.35 -8.15 -22.23
N ASP A 29 4.26 -8.11 -23.20
CA ASP A 29 3.97 -8.32 -24.61
C ASP A 29 2.97 -7.36 -25.26
N GLY A 30 2.40 -6.42 -24.51
CA GLY A 30 1.45 -5.43 -25.01
C GLY A 30 0.09 -5.99 -25.42
N ASP A 31 -0.33 -7.13 -24.87
CA ASP A 31 -1.55 -7.86 -25.28
C ASP A 31 -2.82 -7.03 -25.13
N PHE A 32 -2.92 -6.22 -24.08
CA PHE A 32 -4.03 -5.29 -23.89
C PHE A 32 -4.15 -4.29 -25.07
N PHE A 33 -3.05 -3.67 -25.45
CA PHE A 33 -3.02 -2.69 -26.55
C PHE A 33 -3.26 -3.37 -27.92
N LYS A 34 -2.78 -4.59 -28.10
CA LYS A 34 -3.08 -5.39 -29.32
C LYS A 34 -4.57 -5.71 -29.41
N SER A 35 -5.21 -6.02 -28.29
CA SER A 35 -6.64 -6.31 -28.24
C SER A 35 -7.50 -5.06 -28.54
N ILE A 36 -7.08 -3.88 -28.09
CA ILE A 36 -7.71 -2.61 -28.45
C ILE A 36 -7.60 -2.41 -29.96
N LYS A 37 -6.40 -2.56 -30.53
CA LYS A 37 -6.15 -2.38 -31.97
C LYS A 37 -6.96 -3.37 -32.83
N ALA A 38 -7.18 -4.58 -32.32
CA ALA A 38 -7.98 -5.59 -32.99
C ALA A 38 -9.50 -5.35 -32.86
N GLY A 39 -9.93 -4.35 -32.09
CA GLY A 39 -11.35 -4.05 -31.85
C GLY A 39 -12.04 -5.00 -30.86
N HIS A 40 -11.29 -5.83 -30.15
CA HIS A 40 -11.84 -6.73 -29.13
C HIS A 40 -12.05 -6.05 -27.76
N VAL A 41 -11.39 -4.93 -27.52
CA VAL A 41 -11.45 -4.16 -26.29
C VAL A 41 -11.62 -2.68 -26.64
N SER A 42 -12.48 -1.98 -25.91
CA SER A 42 -12.58 -0.54 -25.92
C SER A 42 -12.26 0.02 -24.52
N VAL A 43 -11.71 1.23 -24.48
CA VAL A 43 -11.43 1.96 -23.25
C VAL A 43 -12.33 3.20 -23.24
N LEU A 44 -13.05 3.37 -22.13
CA LEU A 44 -13.85 4.57 -21.88
C LEU A 44 -13.34 5.22 -20.59
N THR A 45 -13.01 6.48 -20.67
CA THR A 45 -12.53 7.28 -19.52
C THR A 45 -13.65 8.20 -19.07
N ASP A 46 -14.43 7.72 -18.10
CA ASP A 46 -15.60 8.43 -17.57
C ASP A 46 -15.88 7.92 -16.14
N GLU A 47 -16.79 8.58 -15.45
CA GLU A 47 -17.28 8.16 -14.15
C GLU A 47 -18.58 7.36 -14.28
N ILE A 48 -18.68 6.28 -13.51
CA ILE A 48 -19.91 5.49 -13.41
C ILE A 48 -20.95 6.29 -12.62
N GLU A 49 -22.11 6.51 -13.22
CA GLU A 49 -23.28 7.09 -12.55
C GLU A 49 -24.05 6.01 -11.78
N THR A 50 -24.41 4.93 -12.44
CA THR A 50 -25.17 3.83 -11.86
C THR A 50 -25.09 2.55 -12.70
N PHE A 51 -25.44 1.42 -12.08
CA PHE A 51 -25.71 0.18 -12.80
C PHE A 51 -27.16 0.15 -13.27
N THR A 52 -27.40 -0.42 -14.44
CA THR A 52 -28.73 -0.62 -15.04
C THR A 52 -29.02 -2.12 -15.20
N GLU A 53 -30.23 -2.47 -15.61
CA GLU A 53 -30.57 -3.88 -15.88
C GLU A 53 -29.73 -4.49 -17.03
N SER A 54 -29.27 -3.66 -17.97
CA SER A 54 -28.53 -4.12 -19.15
C SER A 54 -27.04 -3.74 -19.12
N GLY A 55 -26.53 -3.10 -18.04
CA GLY A 55 -25.11 -2.72 -18.02
C GLY A 55 -24.82 -1.54 -17.10
N VAL A 56 -24.06 -0.56 -17.60
CA VAL A 56 -23.53 0.55 -16.81
C VAL A 56 -23.84 1.88 -17.48
N ARG A 57 -24.39 2.85 -16.74
CA ARG A 57 -24.55 4.24 -17.19
C ARG A 57 -23.40 5.09 -16.67
N LEU A 58 -22.84 5.89 -17.55
CA LEU A 58 -21.77 6.84 -17.25
C LEU A 58 -22.33 8.25 -17.01
N LYS A 59 -21.58 9.11 -16.33
CA LYS A 59 -21.98 10.51 -16.07
C LYS A 59 -22.12 11.35 -17.34
N SER A 60 -21.43 11.00 -18.41
CA SER A 60 -21.66 11.60 -19.75
C SER A 60 -23.03 11.31 -20.34
N GLY A 61 -23.78 10.37 -19.74
CA GLY A 61 -25.05 9.87 -20.27
C GLY A 61 -24.91 8.65 -21.16
N ALA A 62 -23.71 8.22 -21.50
CA ALA A 62 -23.48 6.99 -22.25
C ALA A 62 -23.91 5.76 -21.45
N VAL A 63 -24.49 4.77 -22.15
CA VAL A 63 -24.84 3.47 -21.56
C VAL A 63 -23.99 2.40 -22.21
N LEU A 64 -23.30 1.62 -21.38
CA LEU A 64 -22.50 0.47 -21.79
C LEU A 64 -23.32 -0.79 -21.53
N GLU A 65 -23.75 -1.43 -22.57
CA GLU A 65 -24.43 -2.74 -22.46
C GLU A 65 -23.39 -3.82 -22.10
N ALA A 66 -23.73 -4.67 -21.15
CA ALA A 66 -22.85 -5.74 -20.67
C ALA A 66 -23.66 -6.90 -20.08
N ASP A 67 -23.33 -8.11 -20.50
CA ASP A 67 -23.87 -9.33 -19.90
C ASP A 67 -23.19 -9.66 -18.58
N ILE A 68 -21.92 -9.26 -18.43
CA ILE A 68 -21.10 -9.50 -17.24
C ILE A 68 -20.34 -8.21 -16.89
N VAL A 69 -20.46 -7.78 -15.63
CA VAL A 69 -19.70 -6.66 -15.08
C VAL A 69 -18.69 -7.17 -14.06
N VAL A 70 -17.39 -6.94 -14.32
CA VAL A 70 -16.32 -7.30 -13.41
C VAL A 70 -15.87 -6.05 -12.64
N VAL A 71 -16.10 -6.05 -11.33
CA VAL A 71 -15.67 -4.95 -10.45
C VAL A 71 -14.22 -5.15 -10.06
N ALA A 72 -13.33 -4.34 -10.61
CA ALA A 72 -11.89 -4.37 -10.36
C ALA A 72 -11.36 -3.00 -9.88
N THR A 73 -12.16 -2.29 -9.08
CA THR A 73 -11.90 -0.91 -8.63
C THR A 73 -10.91 -0.78 -7.48
N GLY A 74 -10.24 -1.87 -7.13
CA GLY A 74 -9.30 -1.95 -6.01
C GLY A 74 -9.98 -2.40 -4.71
N PHE A 75 -9.28 -2.23 -3.59
CA PHE A 75 -9.74 -2.69 -2.26
C PHE A 75 -9.26 -1.74 -1.17
N ASN A 76 -9.74 -1.95 0.03
CA ASN A 76 -9.21 -1.31 1.23
C ASN A 76 -8.07 -2.18 1.78
N MET A 77 -7.05 -1.53 2.30
CA MET A 77 -5.95 -2.25 2.94
C MET A 77 -6.38 -2.68 4.35
N ASN A 78 -6.17 -3.95 4.64
CA ASN A 78 -6.39 -4.55 5.94
C ASN A 78 -5.10 -4.48 6.74
N VAL A 79 -5.02 -3.55 7.69
CA VAL A 79 -3.82 -3.36 8.52
C VAL A 79 -3.74 -4.52 9.52
N LEU A 80 -2.60 -5.23 9.54
CA LEU A 80 -2.37 -6.42 10.38
C LEU A 80 -3.43 -7.53 10.21
N GLY A 81 -4.10 -7.60 9.05
CA GLY A 81 -5.04 -8.67 8.72
C GLY A 81 -6.34 -8.66 9.54
N ASP A 82 -6.79 -7.50 10.02
CA ASP A 82 -7.96 -7.35 10.92
C ASP A 82 -7.84 -8.12 12.26
N ILE A 83 -6.64 -8.43 12.68
CA ILE A 83 -6.43 -9.06 13.99
C ILE A 83 -6.59 -7.99 15.07
N ASN A 84 -7.46 -8.26 16.02
CA ASN A 84 -7.60 -7.42 17.21
C ASN A 84 -6.51 -7.80 18.22
N PHE A 85 -5.59 -6.89 18.46
CA PHE A 85 -4.55 -7.04 19.47
C PHE A 85 -4.94 -6.32 20.75
N SER A 86 -4.56 -6.88 21.89
CA SER A 86 -4.62 -6.22 23.18
C SER A 86 -3.31 -6.44 23.95
N ILE A 87 -2.94 -5.49 24.78
CA ILE A 87 -1.78 -5.56 25.66
C ILE A 87 -2.29 -5.31 27.08
N ASP A 88 -2.12 -6.29 27.97
CA ASP A 88 -2.62 -6.22 29.35
C ASP A 88 -4.12 -5.85 29.42
N GLU A 89 -4.92 -6.51 28.55
CA GLU A 89 -6.38 -6.34 28.39
C GLU A 89 -6.82 -5.03 27.70
N GLU A 90 -5.92 -4.08 27.46
CA GLU A 90 -6.21 -2.83 26.74
C GLU A 90 -6.05 -3.03 25.22
N PRO A 91 -7.01 -2.57 24.41
CA PRO A 91 -6.92 -2.66 22.96
C PRO A 91 -5.71 -1.92 22.41
N LEU A 92 -4.98 -2.55 21.50
CA LEU A 92 -3.89 -1.88 20.80
C LEU A 92 -4.44 -0.96 19.70
N VAL A 93 -4.15 0.33 19.81
CA VAL A 93 -4.38 1.34 18.76
C VAL A 93 -3.07 1.55 18.01
N LEU A 94 -2.91 0.90 16.87
CA LEU A 94 -1.64 0.90 16.13
C LEU A 94 -1.21 2.31 15.70
N SER A 95 -2.17 3.18 15.36
CA SER A 95 -1.91 4.58 14.97
C SER A 95 -1.32 5.46 16.08
N ASP A 96 -1.37 5.01 17.34
CA ASP A 96 -0.77 5.70 18.47
C ASP A 96 0.70 5.31 18.68
N THR A 97 1.19 4.33 17.91
CA THR A 97 2.56 3.84 18.00
C THR A 97 3.49 4.52 17.00
N VAL A 98 4.77 4.49 17.29
CA VAL A 98 5.84 4.88 16.36
C VAL A 98 6.56 3.63 15.89
N THR A 99 6.78 3.54 14.58
CA THR A 99 7.48 2.38 14.03
C THR A 99 8.98 2.44 14.28
N TYR A 100 9.57 1.29 14.57
CA TYR A 100 11.01 1.10 14.54
C TYR A 100 11.38 0.34 13.26
N ARG A 101 12.10 1.01 12.37
CA ARG A 101 12.52 0.48 11.06
C ARG A 101 11.38 -0.12 10.21
N GLY A 102 10.15 0.35 10.40
CA GLY A 102 8.97 -0.16 9.70
C GLY A 102 8.59 -1.61 10.03
N MET A 103 9.06 -2.17 11.13
CA MET A 103 8.82 -3.58 11.47
C MET A 103 8.39 -3.86 12.90
N MET A 104 8.74 -3.01 13.86
CA MET A 104 8.31 -3.10 15.25
C MET A 104 7.67 -1.78 15.66
N PHE A 105 6.99 -1.75 16.80
CA PHE A 105 6.19 -0.60 17.23
C PHE A 105 6.47 -0.27 18.69
N THR A 106 6.49 1.02 19.02
CA THR A 106 6.68 1.46 20.41
C THR A 106 5.58 0.91 21.30
N GLY A 107 5.98 0.36 22.45
CA GLY A 107 5.06 -0.18 23.45
C GLY A 107 4.40 -1.52 23.09
N VAL A 108 4.75 -2.14 21.96
CA VAL A 108 4.21 -3.43 21.55
C VAL A 108 5.29 -4.51 21.68
N PRO A 109 5.22 -5.35 22.71
CA PRO A 109 6.25 -6.35 22.96
C PRO A 109 6.17 -7.51 21.97
N ASN A 110 7.33 -8.06 21.59
CA ASN A 110 7.46 -9.32 20.84
C ASN A 110 6.71 -9.37 19.50
N LEU A 111 6.20 -8.26 18.98
CA LEU A 111 5.52 -8.19 17.69
C LEU A 111 6.46 -7.66 16.63
N LEU A 112 6.52 -8.37 15.52
CA LEU A 112 7.23 -7.94 14.32
C LEU A 112 6.31 -8.06 13.11
N TRP A 113 6.26 -7.01 12.33
CA TRP A 113 5.43 -6.92 11.12
C TRP A 113 6.30 -6.90 9.87
N VAL A 114 6.03 -7.81 8.96
CA VAL A 114 6.69 -7.84 7.66
C VAL A 114 5.85 -7.03 6.68
N PHE A 115 6.30 -5.83 6.37
CA PHE A 115 5.77 -5.00 5.31
C PHE A 115 6.85 -4.81 4.25
N GLY A 116 6.52 -5.07 3.00
CA GLY A 116 7.48 -4.99 1.89
C GLY A 116 7.75 -3.57 1.41
N TYR A 117 8.54 -3.45 0.36
CA TYR A 117 8.75 -2.17 -0.33
C TYR A 117 7.57 -1.83 -1.24
N PHE A 118 7.22 -0.57 -1.33
CA PHE A 118 6.14 -0.12 -2.22
C PHE A 118 6.50 -0.26 -3.70
N ARG A 119 7.76 -0.04 -4.05
CA ARG A 119 8.27 -0.03 -5.43
C ARG A 119 9.26 -1.14 -5.73
N GLY A 120 9.49 -2.02 -4.80
CA GLY A 120 10.43 -3.12 -4.93
C GLY A 120 9.81 -4.46 -4.60
N SER A 121 10.62 -5.53 -4.70
CA SER A 121 10.19 -6.86 -4.31
C SER A 121 9.98 -6.95 -2.79
N TRP A 122 8.83 -7.44 -2.39
CA TRP A 122 8.52 -7.71 -0.99
C TRP A 122 9.46 -8.75 -0.38
N THR A 123 9.92 -9.73 -1.17
CA THR A 123 10.79 -10.80 -0.72
C THR A 123 12.14 -10.28 -0.23
N VAL A 124 12.71 -9.28 -0.90
CA VAL A 124 13.99 -8.67 -0.47
C VAL A 124 13.89 -8.13 0.95
N ARG A 125 12.80 -7.44 1.27
CA ARG A 125 12.62 -6.92 2.62
C ARG A 125 12.28 -8.03 3.62
N ALA A 126 11.48 -9.02 3.22
CA ALA A 126 11.17 -10.17 4.06
C ALA A 126 12.45 -10.93 4.46
N ASP A 127 13.38 -11.14 3.54
CA ASP A 127 14.67 -11.78 3.82
C ASP A 127 15.50 -10.97 4.84
N LEU A 128 15.61 -9.64 4.63
CA LEU A 128 16.34 -8.76 5.55
C LEU A 128 15.73 -8.77 6.96
N LEU A 129 14.39 -8.77 7.06
CA LEU A 129 13.70 -8.85 8.34
C LEU A 129 13.87 -10.22 9.00
N SER A 130 13.85 -11.30 8.22
CA SER A 130 14.09 -12.65 8.73
C SER A 130 15.50 -12.79 9.32
N ASP A 131 16.50 -12.28 8.65
CA ASP A 131 17.88 -12.22 9.17
C ASP A 131 17.98 -11.41 10.47
N PHE A 132 17.28 -10.28 10.54
CA PHE A 132 17.22 -9.47 11.75
C PHE A 132 16.57 -10.24 12.90
N VAL A 133 15.44 -10.91 12.66
CA VAL A 133 14.72 -11.72 13.66
C VAL A 133 15.62 -12.84 14.18
N CYS A 134 16.30 -13.58 13.31
CA CYS A 134 17.19 -14.66 13.71
C CYS A 134 18.32 -14.15 14.62
N ARG A 135 18.93 -13.01 14.27
CA ARG A 135 19.96 -12.38 15.11
C ARG A 135 19.40 -11.87 16.44
N LEU A 136 18.19 -11.29 16.43
CA LEU A 136 17.52 -10.82 17.64
C LEU A 136 17.23 -11.98 18.60
N LEU A 137 16.65 -13.08 18.10
CA LEU A 137 16.37 -14.27 18.92
C LEU A 137 17.64 -14.87 19.51
N THR A 138 18.71 -15.01 18.69
CA THR A 138 20.01 -15.47 19.19
C THR A 138 20.56 -14.56 20.29
N HIS A 139 20.41 -13.25 20.13
CA HIS A 139 20.83 -12.29 21.17
C HIS A 139 19.97 -12.42 22.42
N MET A 140 18.66 -12.54 22.31
CA MET A 140 17.75 -12.73 23.44
C MET A 140 18.09 -14.03 24.20
N ASP A 141 18.33 -15.12 23.49
CA ASP A 141 18.75 -16.40 24.11
C ASP A 141 20.06 -16.24 24.90
N SER A 142 21.05 -15.53 24.34
CA SER A 142 22.33 -15.26 25.01
C SER A 142 22.21 -14.44 26.29
N LYS A 143 21.07 -13.76 26.48
CA LYS A 143 20.75 -12.90 27.63
C LYS A 143 19.67 -13.50 28.55
N ASP A 144 19.19 -14.71 28.25
CA ASP A 144 18.01 -15.31 28.87
C ASP A 144 16.79 -14.34 28.85
N ALA A 145 16.70 -13.52 27.79
CA ALA A 145 15.62 -12.55 27.61
C ALA A 145 14.48 -13.19 26.82
N ARG A 146 13.24 -13.03 27.31
CA ARG A 146 12.03 -13.54 26.67
C ARG A 146 11.11 -12.45 26.13
N ARG A 147 11.50 -11.20 26.34
CA ARG A 147 10.74 -10.04 25.92
C ARG A 147 11.65 -8.98 25.29
N VAL A 148 11.22 -8.46 24.17
CA VAL A 148 11.80 -7.29 23.54
C VAL A 148 10.72 -6.22 23.39
N ASP A 149 11.01 -5.02 23.85
CA ASP A 149 10.17 -3.84 23.72
C ASP A 149 10.92 -2.75 22.96
N VAL A 150 10.21 -2.10 22.04
CA VAL A 150 10.69 -0.89 21.39
C VAL A 150 10.21 0.33 22.18
N LYS A 151 11.13 1.21 22.54
CA LYS A 151 10.83 2.47 23.26
C LYS A 151 11.62 3.61 22.64
N LEU A 152 11.01 4.78 22.61
CA LEU A 152 11.73 6.00 22.28
C LEU A 152 12.81 6.23 23.37
N ARG A 153 14.01 6.59 22.93
CA ARG A 153 15.08 7.02 23.84
C ARG A 153 14.82 8.47 24.30
N PRO A 154 15.39 8.93 25.41
CA PRO A 154 15.22 10.33 25.83
C PRO A 154 15.57 11.36 24.74
N GLU A 155 16.60 11.07 23.93
CA GLU A 155 16.99 11.93 22.80
C GLU A 155 16.05 11.87 21.59
N ASP A 156 15.08 10.96 21.59
CA ASP A 156 14.05 10.82 20.55
C ASP A 156 12.69 11.38 21.02
N GLU A 157 12.57 11.70 22.31
CA GLU A 157 11.39 12.38 22.84
C GLU A 157 11.24 13.77 22.21
N GLY A 158 10.02 14.05 21.70
CA GLY A 158 9.77 15.29 20.95
C GLY A 158 10.24 15.29 19.51
N MET A 159 10.73 14.16 18.98
CA MET A 159 10.98 13.98 17.55
C MET A 159 9.69 14.24 16.75
N GLU A 160 9.83 14.90 15.60
CA GLU A 160 8.72 15.09 14.68
C GLU A 160 8.17 13.73 14.23
N LEU A 161 6.85 13.55 14.37
CA LEU A 161 6.14 12.39 13.92
C LEU A 161 5.55 12.65 12.54
N LEU A 162 5.81 11.73 11.64
CA LEU A 162 5.42 11.75 10.24
C LEU A 162 4.36 10.67 9.97
N PRO A 163 3.55 10.80 8.91
CA PRO A 163 2.74 9.69 8.42
C PRO A 163 3.60 8.46 8.14
N TRP A 164 2.99 7.28 8.19
CA TRP A 164 3.65 6.01 7.82
C TRP A 164 4.33 6.07 6.45
N GLN A 165 3.66 6.68 5.49
CA GLN A 165 4.13 6.90 4.13
C GLN A 165 3.96 8.36 3.74
N ASP A 166 4.94 8.91 3.03
CA ASP A 166 4.82 10.25 2.45
C ASP A 166 3.72 10.27 1.39
N PRO A 167 2.61 10.99 1.62
CA PRO A 167 1.51 11.06 0.67
C PRO A 167 1.87 11.78 -0.63
N GLU A 168 2.94 12.59 -0.65
CA GLU A 168 3.40 13.25 -1.85
C GLU A 168 4.26 12.35 -2.74
N ASP A 169 4.78 11.25 -2.20
CA ASP A 169 5.63 10.34 -2.93
C ASP A 169 4.85 9.17 -3.56
N PHE A 170 4.15 8.37 -2.75
CA PHE A 170 3.37 7.21 -3.21
C PHE A 170 2.03 7.17 -2.49
N ASN A 171 0.94 7.42 -3.21
CA ASN A 171 -0.38 7.66 -2.61
C ASN A 171 -1.54 6.93 -3.31
N PRO A 172 -1.45 5.62 -3.59
CA PRO A 172 -2.61 4.90 -4.08
C PRO A 172 -3.76 4.96 -3.08
N GLY A 173 -4.99 5.02 -3.56
CA GLY A 173 -6.17 5.28 -2.75
C GLY A 173 -6.34 4.32 -1.56
N TYR A 174 -5.96 3.04 -1.70
CA TYR A 174 -6.01 2.08 -0.59
C TYR A 174 -5.08 2.46 0.56
N LEU A 175 -3.89 2.98 0.25
CA LEU A 175 -2.92 3.41 1.26
C LEU A 175 -3.38 4.70 1.94
N THR A 176 -3.85 5.67 1.16
CA THR A 176 -4.39 6.94 1.69
C THR A 176 -5.55 6.68 2.66
N ARG A 177 -6.45 5.76 2.33
CA ARG A 177 -7.55 5.38 3.21
C ARG A 177 -7.11 4.64 4.48
N ALA A 178 -6.01 3.87 4.40
CA ALA A 178 -5.46 3.15 5.53
C ALA A 178 -4.58 4.00 6.45
N MET A 179 -4.09 5.16 5.99
CA MET A 179 -3.14 6.00 6.72
C MET A 179 -3.56 6.34 8.16
N PRO A 180 -4.85 6.64 8.46
CA PRO A 180 -5.29 6.89 9.83
C PRO A 180 -5.14 5.70 10.80
N PHE A 181 -5.02 4.48 10.28
CA PHE A 181 -4.90 3.24 11.06
C PHE A 181 -3.47 2.71 11.14
N LEU A 182 -2.56 3.31 10.39
CA LEU A 182 -1.15 2.92 10.35
C LEU A 182 -0.36 3.60 11.48
N PRO A 183 0.76 3.01 11.93
CA PRO A 183 1.62 3.63 12.93
C PRO A 183 2.21 4.93 12.39
N LYS A 184 2.79 5.73 13.26
CA LYS A 184 3.57 6.91 12.86
C LYS A 184 4.99 6.50 12.47
N SER A 185 5.58 7.24 11.55
CA SER A 185 7.03 7.28 11.34
C SER A 185 7.64 8.42 12.16
N GLY A 186 8.92 8.33 12.46
CA GLY A 186 9.67 9.43 13.02
C GLY A 186 10.63 10.03 12.00
N ALA A 187 11.03 11.28 12.22
CA ALA A 187 11.96 11.99 11.33
C ALA A 187 13.38 11.40 11.31
N LYS A 188 13.77 10.62 12.34
CA LYS A 188 15.09 9.97 12.40
C LYS A 188 15.08 8.61 11.67
N PRO A 189 16.21 8.19 11.06
CA PRO A 189 16.26 6.99 10.21
C PRO A 189 15.78 5.69 10.85
N GLU A 190 16.08 5.48 12.14
CA GLU A 190 15.66 4.28 12.87
C GLU A 190 14.16 4.24 13.18
N TRP A 191 13.52 5.39 13.17
CA TRP A 191 12.08 5.56 13.43
C TRP A 191 11.27 5.77 12.14
N HIS A 192 11.93 5.64 11.01
CA HIS A 192 11.31 5.81 9.71
C HIS A 192 10.98 4.47 9.05
N HIS A 193 9.88 4.44 8.32
CA HIS A 193 9.57 3.32 7.44
C HIS A 193 10.40 3.47 6.16
N SER A 194 11.40 2.61 6.00
CA SER A 194 12.24 2.59 4.79
C SER A 194 11.45 2.08 3.59
N GLN A 195 11.53 2.79 2.49
CA GLN A 195 10.89 2.48 1.21
C GLN A 195 11.84 1.75 0.28
#